data_becf174dee7d2e9b585d89e3441500d5
#
_entry.id   becf174dee7d2e9b585d89e3441500d5
#
_cell.length_a   1.000
_cell.length_b   1.000
_cell.length_c   1.000
_cell.angle_alpha   90.00
_cell.angle_beta   90.00
_cell.angle_gamma   90.00
#
_symmetry.space_group_name_H-M   'P 1'
#
loop_
_entity.id
_entity.type
_entity.pdbx_description
1 polymer ?
#
loop_
_entity_poly.entity_id
_entity_poly.type
_entity_poly.pdbx_seq_one_letter_code
_entity_poly.pdbx_strand_id
1 'polypeptide(L)'
;MDEIRISHVEKSYTTLSTDLVIGGAKRPSRTRKVLQDVNLTFPAGKLSVLVGRSGCGKSTLLKLLAGKEAPDAGEITLPSGWHTALLSPEPYGITWTNVRQNVAMASGVGRTPEERYEHAMEYVKLVGLEDYADLSPVELSTGMKQRLGLARVLASQAEVLLMDEPFASLDFLTRAELQHQVLHLQQKLPRTILLVTHQLDEALLLGQSITVMHPLGKTETFDLSHLSYPRDLENGELKDLRRAVTEACRKD
;
A
#
# COMPACT_ATOMS: atom_id res chain seq x y z
N MET A 1 10.16 10.64 18.54
CA MET A 1 9.20 9.65 18.06
C MET A 1 9.72 9.17 16.74
N ASP A 2 9.70 7.86 16.54
CA ASP A 2 10.12 7.29 15.27
C ASP A 2 9.10 7.65 14.19
N GLU A 3 9.57 8.03 13.02
CA GLU A 3 8.73 8.40 11.87
C GLU A 3 9.45 8.06 10.56
N ILE A 4 8.70 7.81 9.52
CA ILE A 4 9.22 7.76 8.16
C ILE A 4 9.24 9.18 7.65
N ARG A 5 10.40 9.64 7.15
CA ARG A 5 10.57 11.00 6.63
C ARG A 5 10.93 10.98 5.15
N ILE A 6 10.25 11.81 4.40
CA ILE A 6 10.48 12.08 2.98
C ILE A 6 10.83 13.54 2.87
N SER A 7 12.02 13.88 2.36
CA SER A 7 12.55 15.24 2.31
C SER A 7 13.01 15.58 0.90
N HIS A 8 12.38 16.59 0.31
CA HIS A 8 12.72 17.14 -1.01
C HIS A 8 12.80 16.10 -2.12
N VAL A 9 11.94 15.04 -2.06
CA VAL A 9 12.02 13.93 -3.01
C VAL A 9 11.51 14.34 -4.38
N GLU A 10 12.32 14.03 -5.39
CA GLU A 10 11.99 14.18 -6.81
C GLU A 10 12.05 12.83 -7.54
N LYS A 11 11.15 12.64 -8.51
CA LYS A 11 11.17 11.48 -9.40
C LYS A 11 10.61 11.79 -10.77
N SER A 12 11.35 11.37 -11.78
CA SER A 12 10.98 11.51 -13.20
C SER A 12 11.14 10.19 -13.93
N TYR A 13 10.33 9.96 -14.94
CA TYR A 13 10.47 8.81 -15.83
C TYR A 13 10.70 9.28 -17.27
N THR A 14 11.70 8.68 -17.91
CA THR A 14 12.00 8.93 -19.32
C THR A 14 11.47 7.78 -20.15
N THR A 15 10.50 8.06 -21.01
CA THR A 15 9.98 7.10 -21.99
C THR A 15 10.82 7.18 -23.24
N LEU A 16 11.50 6.11 -23.58
CA LEU A 16 12.14 5.96 -24.89
C LEU A 16 11.04 5.67 -25.92
N SER A 17 10.96 6.46 -26.98
CA SER A 17 10.05 6.18 -28.08
C SER A 17 10.48 4.89 -28.78
N THR A 18 9.63 3.85 -28.72
CA THR A 18 9.87 2.53 -29.36
C THR A 18 9.50 2.51 -30.84
N ASP A 19 9.09 3.63 -31.41
CA ASP A 19 8.74 3.68 -32.82
C ASP A 19 9.99 3.40 -33.70
N LEU A 20 9.94 2.36 -34.49
CA LEU A 20 10.90 2.06 -35.55
C LEU A 20 10.93 3.25 -36.53
N VAL A 21 11.97 4.04 -36.44
CA VAL A 21 12.18 5.14 -37.38
C VAL A 21 12.81 4.57 -38.65
N ILE A 22 12.00 4.39 -39.68
CA ILE A 22 12.50 4.21 -41.04
C ILE A 22 13.10 5.57 -41.46
N GLY A 23 14.44 5.68 -41.44
CA GLY A 23 15.13 6.93 -41.83
C GLY A 23 16.09 7.56 -40.84
N GLY A 24 16.43 6.90 -39.71
CA GLY A 24 17.60 7.27 -38.90
C GLY A 24 17.48 8.48 -37.97
N ALA A 25 16.33 9.16 -37.88
CA ALA A 25 16.14 10.27 -36.92
C ALA A 25 15.75 9.76 -35.54
N LYS A 26 16.58 10.01 -34.51
CA LYS A 26 16.20 9.73 -33.10
C LYS A 26 15.03 10.65 -32.72
N ARG A 27 13.88 10.06 -32.35
CA ARG A 27 12.82 10.84 -31.70
C ARG A 27 13.26 11.30 -30.31
N PRO A 28 12.89 12.50 -29.87
CA PRO A 28 13.25 12.98 -28.54
C PRO A 28 12.62 12.09 -27.45
N SER A 29 13.42 11.65 -26.50
CA SER A 29 12.95 11.04 -25.28
C SER A 29 12.06 12.03 -24.52
N ARG A 30 10.88 11.61 -24.09
CA ARG A 30 9.98 12.46 -23.29
C ARG A 30 10.16 12.13 -21.81
N THR A 31 10.73 13.06 -21.07
CA THR A 31 10.82 12.97 -19.61
C THR A 31 9.55 13.55 -18.99
N ARG A 32 8.91 12.77 -18.11
CA ARG A 32 7.75 13.18 -17.32
C ARG A 32 8.15 13.23 -15.85
N LYS A 33 8.08 14.41 -15.25
CA LYS A 33 8.24 14.59 -13.80
C LYS A 33 6.96 14.08 -13.11
N VAL A 34 7.12 13.21 -12.11
CA VAL A 34 6.01 12.59 -11.36
C VAL A 34 5.97 13.11 -9.93
N LEU A 35 7.13 13.27 -9.29
CA LEU A 35 7.27 13.85 -7.97
C LEU A 35 8.22 15.03 -8.04
N GLN A 36 7.88 16.12 -7.34
CA GLN A 36 8.67 17.34 -7.29
C GLN A 36 8.62 17.92 -5.89
N ASP A 37 9.78 17.97 -5.23
CA ASP A 37 9.95 18.55 -3.91
C ASP A 37 8.96 18.02 -2.87
N VAL A 38 8.77 16.68 -2.85
CA VAL A 38 7.82 16.03 -1.94
C VAL A 38 8.39 16.00 -0.53
N ASN A 39 7.64 16.55 0.40
CA ASN A 39 7.97 16.59 1.83
C ASN A 39 6.81 16.01 2.63
N LEU A 40 7.01 14.83 3.26
CA LEU A 40 5.99 14.10 4.01
C LEU A 40 6.62 13.38 5.21
N THR A 41 5.80 13.20 6.26
CA THR A 41 6.14 12.34 7.39
C THR A 41 5.01 11.39 7.70
N PHE A 42 5.35 10.14 8.06
CA PHE A 42 4.38 9.14 8.51
C PHE A 42 4.79 8.65 9.90
N PRO A 43 3.94 8.90 10.91
CA PRO A 43 4.23 8.49 12.29
C PRO A 43 4.32 6.97 12.45
N ALA A 44 5.27 6.52 13.26
CA ALA A 44 5.42 5.11 13.62
C ALA A 44 4.16 4.54 14.26
N GLY A 45 3.86 3.27 13.94
CA GLY A 45 2.75 2.53 14.53
C GLY A 45 1.37 3.03 14.13
N LYS A 46 1.27 3.92 13.13
CA LYS A 46 0.01 4.47 12.64
C LYS A 46 -0.36 3.91 11.26
N LEU A 47 -1.69 3.86 11.00
CA LEU A 47 -2.24 3.61 9.69
C LEU A 47 -2.51 4.95 9.01
N SER A 48 -1.65 5.32 8.07
CA SER A 48 -1.79 6.52 7.24
C SER A 48 -2.34 6.14 5.87
N VAL A 49 -3.28 6.90 5.35
CA VAL A 49 -3.87 6.66 4.03
C VAL A 49 -3.50 7.78 3.08
N LEU A 50 -3.02 7.41 1.90
CA LEU A 50 -2.70 8.32 0.81
C LEU A 50 -3.78 8.19 -0.27
N VAL A 51 -4.51 9.27 -0.51
CA VAL A 51 -5.54 9.37 -1.54
C VAL A 51 -5.15 10.38 -2.61
N GLY A 52 -5.72 10.28 -3.80
CA GLY A 52 -5.49 11.25 -4.87
C GLY A 52 -5.83 10.66 -6.24
N ARG A 53 -5.85 11.52 -7.26
CA ARG A 53 -6.18 11.13 -8.64
C ARG A 53 -5.19 10.08 -9.19
N SER A 54 -5.65 9.28 -10.16
CA SER A 54 -4.77 8.36 -10.87
C SER A 54 -3.62 9.12 -11.55
N GLY A 55 -2.40 8.60 -11.42
CA GLY A 55 -1.21 9.19 -12.03
C GLY A 55 -0.59 10.39 -11.28
N CYS A 56 -1.05 10.75 -10.06
CA CYS A 56 -0.44 11.81 -9.25
C CYS A 56 0.87 11.40 -8.55
N GLY A 57 1.25 10.11 -8.59
CA GLY A 57 2.54 9.62 -8.06
C GLY A 57 2.46 8.72 -6.83
N LYS A 58 1.28 8.33 -6.34
CA LYS A 58 1.12 7.49 -5.13
C LYS A 58 1.90 6.17 -5.20
N SER A 59 1.70 5.39 -6.25
CA SER A 59 2.41 4.11 -6.45
C SER A 59 3.92 4.32 -6.63
N THR A 60 4.33 5.43 -7.25
CA THR A 60 5.75 5.83 -7.35
C THR A 60 6.32 6.06 -5.95
N LEU A 61 5.61 6.81 -5.11
CA LEU A 61 6.04 7.08 -3.73
C LEU A 61 6.19 5.77 -2.92
N LEU A 62 5.22 4.83 -3.06
CA LEU A 62 5.33 3.52 -2.41
C LEU A 62 6.54 2.71 -2.89
N LYS A 63 6.86 2.74 -4.19
CA LYS A 63 8.05 2.05 -4.73
C LYS A 63 9.35 2.64 -4.21
N LEU A 64 9.41 3.96 -4.07
CA LEU A 64 10.57 4.65 -3.48
C LEU A 64 10.73 4.26 -2.00
N LEU A 65 9.64 4.29 -1.22
CA LEU A 65 9.62 3.86 0.20
C LEU A 65 10.01 2.39 0.36
N ALA A 66 9.62 1.53 -0.60
CA ALA A 66 10.00 0.12 -0.61
C ALA A 66 11.44 -0.13 -1.07
N GLY A 67 12.20 0.90 -1.43
CA GLY A 67 13.55 0.76 -1.98
C GLY A 67 13.61 0.05 -3.33
N LYS A 68 12.46 -0.10 -4.04
CA LYS A 68 12.41 -0.71 -5.37
C LYS A 68 12.92 0.22 -6.46
N GLU A 69 12.82 1.51 -6.21
CA GLU A 69 13.37 2.57 -7.06
C GLU A 69 14.10 3.58 -6.17
N ALA A 70 15.10 4.25 -6.72
CA ALA A 70 15.76 5.36 -6.04
C ALA A 70 15.11 6.70 -6.45
N PRO A 71 15.03 7.70 -5.56
CA PRO A 71 14.66 9.06 -5.95
C PRO A 71 15.74 9.67 -6.85
N ASP A 72 15.35 10.61 -7.70
CA ASP A 72 16.31 11.36 -8.54
C ASP A 72 17.00 12.47 -7.75
N ALA A 73 16.33 13.00 -6.71
CA ALA A 73 16.86 13.92 -5.71
C ALA A 73 16.07 13.79 -4.40
N GLY A 74 16.62 14.36 -3.31
CA GLY A 74 16.05 14.28 -1.98
C GLY A 74 16.39 12.98 -1.27
N GLU A 75 15.76 12.75 -0.11
CA GLU A 75 16.06 11.63 0.76
C GLU A 75 14.79 11.02 1.37
N ILE A 76 14.82 9.70 1.57
CA ILE A 76 13.83 8.95 2.32
C ILE A 76 14.53 8.27 3.49
N THR A 77 14.10 8.59 4.69
CA THR A 77 14.69 8.07 5.93
C THR A 77 13.66 7.20 6.66
N LEU A 78 14.03 5.95 6.93
CA LEU A 78 13.32 5.07 7.84
C LEU A 78 14.11 4.97 9.15
N PRO A 79 13.48 4.73 10.29
CA PRO A 79 14.17 4.39 11.53
C PRO A 79 15.14 3.22 11.34
N SER A 80 16.26 3.25 12.06
CA SER A 80 17.32 2.23 11.92
C SER A 80 16.79 0.83 12.19
N GLY A 81 17.12 -0.10 11.30
CA GLY A 81 16.70 -1.52 11.40
C GLY A 81 15.29 -1.80 10.88
N TRP A 82 14.56 -0.79 10.42
CA TRP A 82 13.23 -1.00 9.86
C TRP A 82 13.28 -1.50 8.41
N HIS A 83 12.38 -2.44 8.12
CA HIS A 83 12.19 -3.02 6.80
C HIS A 83 10.79 -2.72 6.29
N THR A 84 10.63 -2.77 4.99
CA THR A 84 9.35 -2.53 4.32
C THR A 84 8.84 -3.79 3.65
N ALA A 85 7.52 -4.03 3.71
CA ALA A 85 6.84 -4.99 2.86
C ALA A 85 5.84 -4.28 1.96
N LEU A 86 5.89 -4.55 0.66
CA LEU A 86 5.04 -3.89 -0.34
C LEU A 86 4.04 -4.87 -0.94
N LEU A 87 2.75 -4.53 -0.81
CA LEU A 87 1.67 -5.07 -1.62
C LEU A 87 1.50 -4.18 -2.86
N SER A 88 1.81 -4.72 -4.03
CA SER A 88 1.58 -4.05 -5.31
C SER A 88 0.13 -4.27 -5.78
N PRO A 89 -0.42 -3.40 -6.67
CA PRO A 89 -1.79 -3.55 -7.20
C PRO A 89 -2.02 -4.87 -7.92
N GLU A 90 -0.97 -5.42 -8.54
CA GLU A 90 -0.95 -6.73 -9.17
C GLU A 90 -0.06 -7.67 -8.37
N PRO A 91 -0.59 -8.32 -7.31
CA PRO A 91 0.19 -9.19 -6.45
C PRO A 91 0.39 -10.56 -7.12
N TYR A 92 1.52 -10.73 -7.80
CA TYR A 92 1.93 -12.04 -8.30
C TYR A 92 2.51 -12.85 -7.14
N GLY A 93 1.91 -14.02 -6.87
CA GLY A 93 2.51 -15.02 -6.00
C GLY A 93 3.73 -15.69 -6.68
N ILE A 94 4.53 -16.39 -5.89
CA ILE A 94 5.59 -17.27 -6.39
C ILE A 94 4.90 -18.48 -7.01
N THR A 95 4.92 -18.58 -8.34
CA THR A 95 4.05 -19.49 -9.11
C THR A 95 4.42 -20.97 -8.99
N TRP A 96 5.67 -21.30 -8.61
CA TRP A 96 6.15 -22.67 -8.40
C TRP A 96 5.96 -23.17 -6.96
N THR A 97 5.23 -22.45 -6.12
CA THR A 97 4.85 -22.83 -4.77
C THR A 97 3.34 -22.68 -4.58
N ASN A 98 2.78 -23.27 -3.53
CA ASN A 98 1.36 -23.12 -3.19
C ASN A 98 1.10 -21.88 -2.33
N VAL A 99 -0.17 -21.58 -2.04
CA VAL A 99 -0.62 -20.44 -1.22
C VAL A 99 0.07 -20.43 0.14
N ARG A 100 0.03 -21.55 0.87
CA ARG A 100 0.65 -21.68 2.19
C ARG A 100 2.15 -21.42 2.18
N GLN A 101 2.86 -21.98 1.20
CA GLN A 101 4.30 -21.78 1.02
C GLN A 101 4.63 -20.33 0.69
N ASN A 102 3.81 -19.67 -0.16
CA ASN A 102 3.97 -18.27 -0.49
C ASN A 102 3.93 -17.36 0.75
N VAL A 103 3.00 -17.62 1.67
CA VAL A 103 2.89 -16.86 2.92
C VAL A 103 4.01 -17.21 3.88
N ALA A 104 4.36 -18.49 4.03
CA ALA A 104 5.46 -18.94 4.87
C ALA A 104 6.82 -18.33 4.47
N MET A 105 7.08 -18.23 3.18
CA MET A 105 8.31 -17.58 2.66
C MET A 105 8.34 -16.08 2.94
N ALA A 106 7.18 -15.42 2.94
CA ALA A 106 7.08 -14.00 3.25
C ALA A 106 7.22 -13.71 4.75
N SER A 107 6.75 -14.60 5.60
CA SER A 107 6.76 -14.39 7.05
C SER A 107 8.16 -14.50 7.67
N GLY A 108 8.98 -15.42 7.18
CA GLY A 108 10.30 -15.68 7.75
C GLY A 108 10.30 -16.17 9.22
N VAL A 109 9.11 -16.36 9.82
CA VAL A 109 8.95 -16.81 11.21
C VAL A 109 8.97 -18.33 11.29
N GLY A 110 9.60 -18.85 12.34
CA GLY A 110 9.73 -20.30 12.59
C GLY A 110 11.11 -20.87 12.27
N ARG A 111 11.55 -21.79 13.10
CA ARG A 111 12.85 -22.49 12.97
C ARG A 111 12.74 -23.73 12.09
N THR A 112 11.56 -24.38 12.13
CA THR A 112 11.26 -25.55 11.30
C THR A 112 10.27 -25.20 10.18
N PRO A 113 10.19 -25.99 9.11
CA PRO A 113 9.17 -25.83 8.09
C PRO A 113 7.75 -25.88 8.64
N GLU A 114 7.50 -26.76 9.62
CA GLU A 114 6.20 -26.94 10.27
C GLU A 114 5.78 -25.66 11.00
N GLU A 115 6.65 -25.07 11.83
CA GLU A 115 6.39 -23.80 12.53
C GLU A 115 6.09 -22.66 11.54
N ARG A 116 6.83 -22.61 10.43
CA ARG A 116 6.59 -21.61 9.37
C ARG A 116 5.23 -21.78 8.71
N TYR A 117 4.81 -23.03 8.47
CA TYR A 117 3.50 -23.32 7.88
C TYR A 117 2.36 -23.03 8.85
N GLU A 118 2.50 -23.36 10.13
CA GLU A 118 1.51 -23.02 11.17
C GLU A 118 1.30 -21.51 11.24
N HIS A 119 2.38 -20.74 11.35
CA HIS A 119 2.29 -19.28 11.35
C HIS A 119 1.70 -18.73 10.06
N ALA A 120 2.08 -19.25 8.89
CA ALA A 120 1.52 -18.84 7.61
C ALA A 120 0.02 -19.10 7.54
N MET A 121 -0.46 -20.23 8.07
CA MET A 121 -1.88 -20.60 8.04
C MET A 121 -2.77 -19.64 8.84
N GLU A 122 -2.25 -18.94 9.85
CA GLU A 122 -2.98 -17.89 10.57
C GLU A 122 -3.41 -16.78 9.59
N TYR A 123 -2.48 -16.33 8.73
CA TYR A 123 -2.76 -15.29 7.74
C TYR A 123 -3.52 -15.80 6.52
N VAL A 124 -3.32 -17.06 6.12
CA VAL A 124 -4.11 -17.71 5.06
C VAL A 124 -5.58 -17.77 5.47
N LYS A 125 -5.88 -18.16 6.72
CA LYS A 125 -7.24 -18.17 7.28
C LYS A 125 -7.79 -16.75 7.41
N LEU A 126 -6.99 -15.81 7.89
CA LEU A 126 -7.39 -14.41 8.06
C LEU A 126 -7.91 -13.79 6.76
N VAL A 127 -7.36 -14.19 5.61
CA VAL A 127 -7.80 -13.70 4.31
C VAL A 127 -8.80 -14.64 3.61
N GLY A 128 -9.28 -15.70 4.29
CA GLY A 128 -10.27 -16.67 3.76
C GLY A 128 -9.74 -17.47 2.58
N LEU A 129 -8.51 -17.97 2.67
CA LEU A 129 -7.88 -18.82 1.66
C LEU A 129 -7.51 -20.22 2.20
N GLU A 130 -8.02 -20.63 3.35
CA GLU A 130 -7.69 -21.93 3.97
C GLU A 130 -7.97 -23.12 3.08
N ASP A 131 -9.13 -23.14 2.40
CA ASP A 131 -9.54 -24.23 1.50
C ASP A 131 -8.69 -24.27 0.20
N TYR A 132 -7.94 -23.21 -0.06
CA TYR A 132 -7.09 -23.03 -1.23
C TYR A 132 -5.59 -23.07 -0.90
N ALA A 133 -5.23 -23.46 0.35
CA ALA A 133 -3.88 -23.39 0.87
C ALA A 133 -2.84 -24.18 0.04
N ASP A 134 -3.26 -25.26 -0.60
CA ASP A 134 -2.41 -26.13 -1.41
C ASP A 134 -2.44 -25.83 -2.92
N LEU A 135 -3.27 -24.86 -3.38
CA LEU A 135 -3.32 -24.44 -4.78
C LEU A 135 -2.13 -23.54 -5.13
N SER A 136 -1.69 -23.62 -6.39
CA SER A 136 -0.73 -22.67 -6.96
C SER A 136 -1.39 -21.29 -7.19
N PRO A 137 -0.63 -20.18 -7.06
CA PRO A 137 -1.16 -18.84 -7.37
C PRO A 137 -1.73 -18.69 -8.78
N VAL A 138 -1.29 -19.50 -9.75
CA VAL A 138 -1.83 -19.45 -11.13
C VAL A 138 -3.28 -19.92 -11.21
N GLU A 139 -3.71 -20.79 -10.30
CA GLU A 139 -5.05 -21.35 -10.22
C GLU A 139 -6.05 -20.42 -9.52
N LEU A 140 -5.55 -19.35 -8.87
CA LEU A 140 -6.36 -18.42 -8.11
C LEU A 140 -7.03 -17.38 -9.03
N SER A 141 -8.26 -16.97 -8.66
CA SER A 141 -8.90 -15.79 -9.24
C SER A 141 -8.13 -14.50 -8.89
N THR A 142 -8.44 -13.41 -9.59
CA THR A 142 -7.81 -12.10 -9.31
C THR A 142 -8.01 -11.65 -7.86
N GLY A 143 -9.24 -11.78 -7.32
CA GLY A 143 -9.51 -11.44 -5.92
C GLY A 143 -8.77 -12.35 -4.94
N MET A 144 -8.63 -13.65 -5.24
CA MET A 144 -7.85 -14.57 -4.40
C MET A 144 -6.36 -14.24 -4.44
N LYS A 145 -5.81 -13.84 -5.60
CA LYS A 145 -4.42 -13.35 -5.72
C LYS A 145 -4.20 -12.10 -4.89
N GLN A 146 -5.17 -11.19 -4.87
CA GLN A 146 -5.12 -10.00 -4.03
C GLN A 146 -5.08 -10.37 -2.54
N ARG A 147 -5.94 -11.30 -2.11
CA ARG A 147 -5.97 -11.84 -0.75
C ARG A 147 -4.65 -12.54 -0.37
N LEU A 148 -4.07 -13.32 -1.28
CA LEU A 148 -2.75 -13.92 -1.08
C LEU A 148 -1.66 -12.86 -0.90
N GLY A 149 -1.66 -11.82 -1.73
CA GLY A 149 -0.73 -10.69 -1.59
C GLY A 149 -0.86 -10.00 -0.23
N LEU A 150 -2.09 -9.76 0.22
CA LEU A 150 -2.38 -9.19 1.54
C LEU A 150 -1.86 -10.10 2.67
N ALA A 151 -2.15 -11.42 2.62
CA ALA A 151 -1.66 -12.38 3.60
C ALA A 151 -0.13 -12.36 3.70
N ARG A 152 0.58 -12.30 2.56
CA ARG A 152 2.06 -12.23 2.53
C ARG A 152 2.61 -10.98 3.21
N VAL A 153 2.00 -9.82 2.95
CA VAL A 153 2.43 -8.55 3.56
C VAL A 153 2.12 -8.55 5.06
N LEU A 154 0.94 -8.99 5.46
CA LEU A 154 0.55 -9.06 6.88
C LEU A 154 1.41 -10.07 7.68
N ALA A 155 1.76 -11.20 7.07
CA ALA A 155 2.62 -12.22 7.69
C ALA A 155 4.09 -11.80 7.80
N SER A 156 4.53 -10.82 7.01
CA SER A 156 5.92 -10.36 7.04
C SER A 156 6.30 -9.77 8.39
N GLN A 157 7.60 -9.81 8.72
CA GLN A 157 8.13 -9.19 9.93
C GLN A 157 8.50 -7.71 9.74
N ALA A 158 8.11 -7.11 8.61
CA ALA A 158 8.40 -5.72 8.32
C ALA A 158 7.67 -4.78 9.30
N GLU A 159 8.36 -3.77 9.77
CA GLU A 159 7.83 -2.70 10.63
C GLU A 159 6.93 -1.76 9.83
N VAL A 160 7.15 -1.68 8.51
CA VAL A 160 6.39 -0.83 7.59
C VAL A 160 5.69 -1.67 6.54
N LEU A 161 4.36 -1.58 6.51
CA LEU A 161 3.53 -2.22 5.51
C LEU A 161 3.06 -1.17 4.51
N LEU A 162 3.47 -1.33 3.27
CA LEU A 162 3.10 -0.47 2.15
C LEU A 162 2.05 -1.19 1.31
N MET A 163 0.87 -0.62 1.16
CA MET A 163 -0.26 -1.29 0.48
C MET A 163 -0.81 -0.40 -0.63
N ASP A 164 -0.64 -0.85 -1.88
CA ASP A 164 -1.16 -0.14 -3.06
C ASP A 164 -2.47 -0.79 -3.51
N GLU A 165 -3.61 -0.11 -3.28
CA GLU A 165 -4.96 -0.56 -3.62
C GLU A 165 -5.29 -1.98 -3.08
N PRO A 166 -5.11 -2.25 -1.76
CA PRO A 166 -5.15 -3.62 -1.21
C PRO A 166 -6.50 -4.32 -1.37
N PHE A 167 -7.58 -3.57 -1.56
CA PHE A 167 -8.94 -4.11 -1.61
C PHE A 167 -9.65 -3.90 -2.97
N ALA A 168 -8.95 -3.39 -3.99
CA ALA A 168 -9.58 -2.96 -5.25
C ALA A 168 -10.31 -4.08 -6.02
N SER A 169 -9.76 -5.30 -6.01
CA SER A 169 -10.29 -6.45 -6.76
C SER A 169 -11.24 -7.34 -5.96
N LEU A 170 -11.72 -6.86 -4.81
CA LEU A 170 -12.59 -7.62 -3.91
C LEU A 170 -14.05 -7.20 -4.05
N ASP A 171 -14.94 -8.18 -3.89
CA ASP A 171 -16.36 -7.90 -3.73
C ASP A 171 -16.65 -7.15 -2.42
N PHE A 172 -17.84 -6.59 -2.31
CA PHE A 172 -18.22 -5.72 -1.20
C PHE A 172 -18.09 -6.38 0.18
N LEU A 173 -18.57 -7.63 0.33
CA LEU A 173 -18.58 -8.33 1.62
C LEU A 173 -17.16 -8.71 2.05
N THR A 174 -16.42 -9.34 1.16
CA THR A 174 -15.01 -9.72 1.38
C THR A 174 -14.15 -8.50 1.71
N ARG A 175 -14.38 -7.37 1.02
CA ARG A 175 -13.68 -6.11 1.29
C ARG A 175 -13.93 -5.61 2.70
N ALA A 176 -15.19 -5.52 3.12
CA ALA A 176 -15.55 -5.04 4.45
C ALA A 176 -14.95 -5.93 5.55
N GLU A 177 -14.99 -7.25 5.37
CA GLU A 177 -14.40 -8.20 6.30
C GLU A 177 -12.88 -8.02 6.43
N LEU A 178 -12.15 -7.95 5.31
CA LEU A 178 -10.70 -7.79 5.34
C LEU A 178 -10.26 -6.42 5.87
N GLN A 179 -11.00 -5.36 5.60
CA GLN A 179 -10.78 -4.05 6.21
C GLN A 179 -10.88 -4.13 7.75
N HIS A 180 -11.90 -4.81 8.25
CA HIS A 180 -12.06 -5.05 9.69
C HIS A 180 -10.90 -5.87 10.26
N GLN A 181 -10.46 -6.93 9.56
CA GLN A 181 -9.33 -7.74 9.99
C GLN A 181 -8.00 -6.95 10.04
N VAL A 182 -7.74 -6.11 9.04
CA VAL A 182 -6.55 -5.24 9.01
C VAL A 182 -6.57 -4.25 10.18
N LEU A 183 -7.72 -3.63 10.47
CA LEU A 183 -7.87 -2.75 11.64
C LEU A 183 -7.63 -3.49 12.95
N HIS A 184 -8.21 -4.67 13.10
CA HIS A 184 -8.05 -5.48 14.31
C HIS A 184 -6.59 -5.88 14.55
N LEU A 185 -5.87 -6.28 13.49
CA LEU A 185 -4.44 -6.55 13.58
C LEU A 185 -3.64 -5.30 13.95
N GLN A 186 -3.96 -4.15 13.35
CA GLN A 186 -3.30 -2.88 13.65
C GLN A 186 -3.50 -2.45 15.10
N GLN A 187 -4.68 -2.70 15.69
CA GLN A 187 -4.96 -2.41 17.09
C GLN A 187 -4.20 -3.33 18.05
N LYS A 188 -4.03 -4.62 17.68
CA LYS A 188 -3.30 -5.60 18.50
C LYS A 188 -1.79 -5.46 18.40
N LEU A 189 -1.29 -5.24 17.22
CA LEU A 189 0.13 -5.15 16.89
C LEU A 189 0.37 -3.90 16.04
N PRO A 190 0.50 -2.72 16.66
CA PRO A 190 0.65 -1.47 15.91
C PRO A 190 1.90 -1.49 15.04
N ARG A 191 1.72 -1.67 13.72
CA ARG A 191 2.74 -1.50 12.69
C ARG A 191 2.53 -0.18 11.98
N THR A 192 3.55 0.34 11.33
CA THR A 192 3.40 1.51 10.46
C THR A 192 2.81 1.05 9.15
N ILE A 193 1.59 1.49 8.84
CA ILE A 193 0.91 1.13 7.58
C ILE A 193 0.74 2.39 6.74
N LEU A 194 1.22 2.35 5.50
CA LEU A 194 0.87 3.32 4.47
C LEU A 194 0.01 2.64 3.41
N LEU A 195 -1.26 3.01 3.38
CA LEU A 195 -2.25 2.47 2.46
C LEU A 195 -2.57 3.51 1.39
N VAL A 196 -2.47 3.11 0.14
CA VAL A 196 -2.90 3.92 -1.02
C VAL A 196 -4.24 3.41 -1.49
N THR A 197 -5.19 4.30 -1.66
CA THR A 197 -6.49 3.99 -2.25
C THR A 197 -7.07 5.20 -3.00
N HIS A 198 -7.99 4.94 -3.91
CA HIS A 198 -8.82 5.98 -4.54
C HIS A 198 -10.22 6.04 -3.91
N GLN A 199 -10.52 5.14 -2.96
CA GLN A 199 -11.81 5.06 -2.27
C GLN A 199 -11.77 5.88 -0.98
N LEU A 200 -12.53 6.98 -0.95
CA LEU A 200 -12.54 7.87 0.19
C LEU A 200 -13.14 7.22 1.45
N ASP A 201 -14.13 6.34 1.27
CA ASP A 201 -14.74 5.62 2.38
C ASP A 201 -13.76 4.68 3.06
N GLU A 202 -12.89 3.99 2.30
CA GLU A 202 -11.77 3.21 2.87
C GLU A 202 -10.84 4.10 3.70
N ALA A 203 -10.46 5.25 3.15
CA ALA A 203 -9.56 6.17 3.83
C ALA A 203 -10.15 6.67 5.16
N LEU A 204 -11.44 7.01 5.18
CA LEU A 204 -12.14 7.46 6.38
C LEU A 204 -12.34 6.35 7.42
N LEU A 205 -12.63 5.13 6.96
CA LEU A 205 -12.83 3.98 7.85
C LEU A 205 -11.52 3.50 8.48
N LEU A 206 -10.42 3.48 7.72
CA LEU A 206 -9.17 2.84 8.15
C LEU A 206 -8.13 3.83 8.69
N GLY A 207 -7.99 5.02 8.08
CA GLY A 207 -6.88 5.92 8.30
C GLY A 207 -6.91 6.63 9.65
N GLN A 208 -5.80 6.68 10.36
CA GLN A 208 -5.58 7.62 11.47
C GLN A 208 -5.13 8.98 10.95
N SER A 209 -4.63 9.03 9.71
CA SER A 209 -4.43 10.25 8.93
C SER A 209 -4.75 9.99 7.47
N ILE A 210 -5.25 11.01 6.77
CA ILE A 210 -5.48 10.97 5.32
C ILE A 210 -4.65 12.07 4.69
N THR A 211 -3.77 11.70 3.77
CA THR A 211 -3.00 12.64 2.97
C THR A 211 -3.54 12.63 1.55
N VAL A 212 -4.04 13.77 1.10
CA VAL A 212 -4.43 14.00 -0.29
C VAL A 212 -3.18 14.36 -1.08
N MET A 213 -2.91 13.63 -2.15
CA MET A 213 -1.77 13.85 -3.02
C MET A 213 -2.24 14.37 -4.37
N HIS A 214 -1.75 15.55 -4.73
CA HIS A 214 -1.99 16.24 -6.01
C HIS A 214 -0.89 15.93 -7.03
N PRO A 215 -1.07 16.31 -8.31
CA PRO A 215 -0.01 16.23 -9.31
C PRO A 215 1.30 16.88 -8.83
N LEU A 216 2.42 16.29 -9.22
CA LEU A 216 3.78 16.66 -8.81
C LEU A 216 4.07 16.50 -7.31
N GLY A 217 3.16 15.86 -6.56
CA GLY A 217 3.43 15.50 -5.16
C GLY A 217 3.11 16.58 -4.13
N LYS A 218 2.37 17.63 -4.46
CA LYS A 218 1.79 18.52 -3.45
C LYS A 218 0.81 17.73 -2.58
N THR A 219 0.77 18.04 -1.28
CA THR A 219 -0.04 17.25 -0.32
C THR A 219 -0.80 18.15 0.65
N GLU A 220 -1.96 17.65 1.09
CA GLU A 220 -2.77 18.20 2.18
C GLU A 220 -3.14 17.05 3.13
N THR A 221 -2.86 17.17 4.43
CA THR A 221 -3.05 16.08 5.40
C THR A 221 -4.13 16.42 6.40
N PHE A 222 -5.01 15.45 6.67
CA PHE A 222 -6.10 15.50 7.65
C PHE A 222 -5.79 14.48 8.75
N ASP A 223 -5.82 14.94 10.01
CA ASP A 223 -5.63 14.08 11.18
C ASP A 223 -6.98 13.52 11.66
N LEU A 224 -7.07 12.19 11.74
CA LEU A 224 -8.22 11.45 12.22
C LEU A 224 -7.90 10.64 13.49
N SER A 225 -6.73 10.87 14.10
CA SER A 225 -6.25 10.08 15.24
C SER A 225 -7.13 10.23 16.50
N HIS A 226 -7.91 11.30 16.60
CA HIS A 226 -8.88 11.57 17.66
C HIS A 226 -10.17 10.75 17.53
N LEU A 227 -10.43 10.17 16.34
CA LEU A 227 -11.63 9.37 16.08
C LEU A 227 -11.41 7.92 16.45
N SER A 228 -12.29 7.40 17.31
CA SER A 228 -12.26 6.00 17.73
C SER A 228 -12.80 5.04 16.64
N TYR A 229 -12.42 3.76 16.74
CA TYR A 229 -13.01 2.68 15.96
C TYR A 229 -14.04 1.88 16.78
N PRO A 230 -15.08 1.26 16.17
CA PRO A 230 -15.40 1.35 14.74
C PRO A 230 -15.95 2.73 14.36
N ARG A 231 -15.73 3.12 13.11
CA ARG A 231 -16.22 4.39 12.58
C ARG A 231 -17.51 4.20 11.78
N ASP A 232 -18.45 5.14 11.99
CA ASP A 232 -19.69 5.21 11.23
C ASP A 232 -19.62 6.40 10.27
N LEU A 233 -19.64 6.13 8.97
CA LEU A 233 -19.59 7.14 7.91
C LEU A 233 -20.81 8.09 7.92
N GLU A 234 -21.88 7.70 8.61
CA GLU A 234 -23.07 8.53 8.79
C GLU A 234 -22.93 9.52 9.95
N ASN A 235 -21.88 9.39 10.77
CA ASN A 235 -21.56 10.36 11.82
C ASN A 235 -21.28 11.75 11.23
N GLY A 236 -21.77 12.81 11.87
CA GLY A 236 -21.67 14.19 11.39
C GLY A 236 -20.22 14.64 11.15
N GLU A 237 -19.31 14.33 12.06
CA GLU A 237 -17.89 14.69 11.96
C GLU A 237 -17.22 13.99 10.77
N LEU A 238 -17.47 12.71 10.54
CA LEU A 238 -16.96 11.98 9.39
C LEU A 238 -17.56 12.46 8.06
N LYS A 239 -18.81 12.93 8.07
CA LYS A 239 -19.42 13.58 6.89
C LYS A 239 -18.73 14.89 6.54
N ASP A 240 -18.39 15.70 7.54
CA ASP A 240 -17.68 16.96 7.32
C ASP A 240 -16.24 16.72 6.83
N LEU A 241 -15.53 15.76 7.42
CA LEU A 241 -14.22 15.31 6.95
C LEU A 241 -14.30 14.76 5.52
N ARG A 242 -15.29 13.94 5.20
CA ARG A 242 -15.54 13.44 3.84
C ARG A 242 -15.68 14.58 2.83
N ARG A 243 -16.43 15.64 3.19
CA ARG A 243 -16.59 16.83 2.36
C ARG A 243 -15.25 17.54 2.16
N ALA A 244 -14.51 17.79 3.27
CA ALA A 244 -13.23 18.48 3.23
C ALA A 244 -12.19 17.74 2.37
N VAL A 245 -12.05 16.42 2.58
CA VAL A 245 -11.13 15.59 1.77
C VAL A 245 -11.56 15.54 0.29
N THR A 246 -12.88 15.46 0.03
CA THR A 246 -13.41 15.51 -1.35
C THR A 246 -13.09 16.84 -2.02
N GLU A 247 -13.24 17.96 -1.33
CA GLU A 247 -12.89 19.29 -1.83
C GLU A 247 -11.38 19.40 -2.07
N ALA A 248 -10.56 18.88 -1.14
CA ALA A 248 -9.11 18.80 -1.35
C ALA A 248 -8.76 18.01 -2.60
N CYS A 249 -9.34 16.83 -2.83
CA CYS A 249 -9.09 16.02 -4.03
C CYS A 249 -9.49 16.71 -5.36
N ARG A 250 -10.32 17.77 -5.32
CA ARG A 250 -10.75 18.53 -6.51
C ARG A 250 -9.86 19.72 -6.81
N LYS A 251 -9.06 20.18 -5.86
CA LYS A 251 -8.08 21.24 -6.08
C LYS A 251 -6.99 20.70 -7.01
N ASP A 252 -6.76 21.33 -8.16
CA ASP A 252 -5.67 21.02 -9.10
C ASP A 252 -4.49 21.98 -8.89
#